data_158ca3390a10af201abb4cb2f7d7e206
#
_entry.id   158ca3390a10af201abb4cb2f7d7e206
#
_cell.length_a   1.000
_cell.length_b   1.000
_cell.length_c   1.000
_cell.angle_alpha   90.00
_cell.angle_beta   90.00
_cell.angle_gamma   90.00
#
_symmetry.space_group_name_H-M   'P 1'
#
loop_
_entity.id
_entity.type
_entity.pdbx_description
1 polymer ?
#
loop_
_entity_poly.entity_id
_entity_poly.type
_entity_poly.pdbx_seq_one_letter_code
_entity_poly.pdbx_strand_id
1 'polypeptide(L)'
;MSTLIKTEFHTHNAKQFVESFDEAANSIYYVFTTTGPGSNSTPDSSITNSHYQVWDEMTFGKHVTPTDAVHMIRKVDWANNSAYVAYDDQNASLIGTNYFTVTSEGSNYHVWKCIANNQSSGNSISKPLYSDVSSSLNTLYIKAADGYQWRFMYTISSANYTKFTSGGYISYHAHTNASTNAISGSIDSYIVTGSGNNYNEFCNGTFTTVSNSTTSVINSANFTLSANNDFYNNCAIYIKSGTGAGQLRKISDYTASTKTVVIDTAWTTNPVTADSVFEIT
;
A
#
# COMPACT_ATOMS: atom_id res chain seq x y z
N MET A 1 -20.26 -11.97 26.47
CA MET A 1 -21.46 -11.23 26.01
C MET A 1 -21.11 -10.62 24.66
N SER A 2 -21.80 -11.00 23.61
CA SER A 2 -21.65 -10.33 22.33
C SER A 2 -22.11 -8.88 22.47
N THR A 3 -21.33 -7.92 22.07
CA THR A 3 -21.73 -6.51 22.06
C THR A 3 -22.97 -6.37 21.17
N LEU A 4 -24.07 -5.92 21.72
CA LEU A 4 -25.35 -5.72 21.05
C LEU A 4 -25.25 -4.65 19.94
N ILE A 5 -24.19 -3.84 19.97
CA ILE A 5 -23.97 -2.71 19.07
C ILE A 5 -22.73 -3.02 18.24
N LYS A 6 -22.89 -3.05 16.93
CA LYS A 6 -21.82 -3.31 15.97
C LYS A 6 -20.87 -2.11 15.81
N THR A 7 -19.65 -2.37 15.40
CA THR A 7 -18.61 -1.35 15.15
C THR A 7 -19.07 -0.27 14.17
N GLU A 8 -19.86 -0.66 13.15
CA GLU A 8 -20.40 0.28 12.16
C GLU A 8 -21.33 1.33 12.80
N PHE A 9 -22.12 0.92 13.79
CA PHE A 9 -22.99 1.84 14.51
C PHE A 9 -22.19 2.84 15.37
N HIS A 10 -21.15 2.37 16.04
CA HIS A 10 -20.25 3.26 16.79
C HIS A 10 -19.55 4.27 15.85
N THR A 11 -19.09 3.80 14.69
CA THR A 11 -18.46 4.66 13.68
C THR A 11 -19.44 5.69 13.13
N HIS A 12 -20.68 5.27 12.86
CA HIS A 12 -21.74 6.17 12.41
C HIS A 12 -22.04 7.26 13.45
N ASN A 13 -22.23 6.87 14.70
CA ASN A 13 -22.49 7.84 15.78
C ASN A 13 -21.35 8.84 15.97
N ALA A 14 -20.10 8.36 15.90
CA ALA A 14 -18.93 9.24 16.01
C ALA A 14 -18.88 10.25 14.85
N LYS A 15 -19.22 9.83 13.63
CA LYS A 15 -19.31 10.72 12.46
C LYS A 15 -20.41 11.75 12.63
N GLN A 16 -21.60 11.32 13.02
CA GLN A 16 -22.75 12.21 13.27
C GLN A 16 -22.43 13.23 14.36
N PHE A 17 -21.74 12.82 15.42
CA PHE A 17 -21.34 13.74 16.49
C PHE A 17 -20.38 14.82 15.97
N VAL A 18 -19.37 14.47 15.17
CA VAL A 18 -18.47 15.47 14.57
C VAL A 18 -19.20 16.35 13.56
N GLU A 19 -20.09 15.79 12.75
CA GLU A 19 -20.91 16.53 11.78
C GLU A 19 -21.82 17.55 12.47
N SER A 20 -22.34 17.24 13.67
CA SER A 20 -23.20 18.16 14.44
C SER A 20 -22.53 19.49 14.79
N PHE A 21 -21.22 19.58 14.79
CA PHE A 21 -20.51 20.85 14.96
C PHE A 21 -20.54 21.72 13.71
N ASP A 22 -20.78 21.13 12.54
CA ASP A 22 -20.87 21.82 11.24
C ASP A 22 -22.31 22.16 10.87
N GLU A 23 -23.29 21.52 11.51
CA GLU A 23 -24.71 21.77 11.28
C GLU A 23 -25.13 23.11 11.83
N ALA A 24 -24.97 24.13 11.02
CA ALA A 24 -25.61 25.41 11.17
C ALA A 24 -25.07 26.40 12.21
N ALA A 25 -25.44 27.66 11.97
CA ALA A 25 -25.28 28.83 12.83
C ALA A 25 -25.78 28.64 14.30
N ASN A 26 -26.30 27.48 14.64
CA ASN A 26 -26.94 27.16 15.92
C ASN A 26 -26.24 26.01 16.69
N SER A 27 -25.07 25.57 16.27
CA SER A 27 -24.29 24.65 17.11
C SER A 27 -23.96 25.31 18.44
N ILE A 28 -24.49 24.73 19.53
CA ILE A 28 -24.42 25.29 20.90
C ILE A 28 -23.45 24.51 21.79
N TYR A 29 -22.44 23.89 21.20
CA TYR A 29 -21.46 23.14 21.98
C TYR A 29 -20.38 24.08 22.52
N TYR A 30 -20.19 24.05 23.83
CA TYR A 30 -19.16 24.80 24.54
C TYR A 30 -18.32 23.87 25.39
N VAL A 31 -17.01 24.06 25.36
CA VAL A 31 -16.09 23.49 26.34
C VAL A 31 -15.73 24.57 27.33
N PHE A 32 -15.79 24.28 28.61
CA PHE A 32 -15.43 25.23 29.65
C PHE A 32 -14.52 24.58 30.69
N THR A 33 -13.75 25.40 31.37
CA THR A 33 -12.93 25.00 32.49
C THR A 33 -13.60 25.46 33.77
N THR A 34 -13.51 24.63 34.81
CA THR A 34 -13.96 24.97 36.17
C THR A 34 -12.77 24.99 37.11
N THR A 35 -12.86 25.74 38.18
CA THR A 35 -11.86 25.71 39.25
C THR A 35 -11.82 24.37 39.96
N GLY A 36 -12.80 23.53 39.70
CA GLY A 36 -12.95 22.18 40.21
C GLY A 36 -13.05 22.11 41.75
N PRO A 37 -13.98 21.38 42.30
CA PRO A 37 -13.84 21.04 43.69
C PRO A 37 -12.56 20.23 43.84
N GLY A 38 -11.77 20.54 44.86
CA GLY A 38 -10.49 19.91 45.10
C GLY A 38 -10.50 18.41 44.94
N SER A 39 -9.38 17.81 44.73
CA SER A 39 -9.09 16.47 44.20
C SER A 39 -9.87 15.24 44.72
N ASN A 40 -10.95 15.42 45.45
CA ASN A 40 -11.72 14.37 46.09
C ASN A 40 -13.22 14.35 45.81
N SER A 41 -13.71 15.14 44.90
CA SER A 41 -15.16 15.10 44.66
C SER A 41 -15.51 14.11 43.56
N THR A 42 -16.10 13.02 43.98
CA THR A 42 -17.07 12.34 43.12
C THR A 42 -18.18 13.35 42.80
N PRO A 43 -18.58 13.47 41.52
CA PRO A 43 -19.73 14.31 41.17
C PRO A 43 -20.91 13.96 42.07
N ASP A 44 -21.57 14.99 42.60
CA ASP A 44 -22.79 14.80 43.41
C ASP A 44 -23.80 14.00 42.58
N SER A 45 -24.43 13.03 43.18
CA SER A 45 -25.48 12.22 42.56
C SER A 45 -26.74 13.05 42.24
N SER A 46 -26.83 14.27 42.75
CA SER A 46 -27.87 15.24 42.42
C SER A 46 -27.52 16.00 41.13
N ILE A 47 -28.25 15.73 40.05
CA ILE A 47 -28.09 16.44 38.77
C ILE A 47 -28.24 17.96 38.95
N THR A 48 -29.16 18.40 39.80
CA THR A 48 -29.43 19.83 40.03
C THR A 48 -28.28 20.52 40.74
N ASN A 49 -27.72 19.92 41.77
CA ASN A 49 -26.58 20.51 42.47
C ASN A 49 -25.33 20.50 41.60
N SER A 50 -25.11 19.45 40.82
CA SER A 50 -23.98 19.37 39.89
C SER A 50 -24.05 20.47 38.81
N HIS A 51 -25.22 20.81 38.31
CA HIS A 51 -25.41 21.89 37.34
C HIS A 51 -25.08 23.26 37.96
N TYR A 52 -25.62 23.56 39.13
CA TYR A 52 -25.33 24.84 39.81
C TYR A 52 -23.86 24.95 40.16
N GLN A 53 -23.26 23.90 40.68
CA GLN A 53 -21.82 23.90 40.98
C GLN A 53 -20.96 24.17 39.74
N VAL A 54 -21.27 23.54 38.60
CA VAL A 54 -20.58 23.77 37.35
C VAL A 54 -20.68 25.21 36.90
N TRP A 55 -21.86 25.83 37.03
CA TRP A 55 -22.04 27.24 36.67
C TRP A 55 -21.27 28.18 37.61
N ASP A 56 -21.28 27.92 38.89
CA ASP A 56 -20.58 28.75 39.87
C ASP A 56 -19.07 28.65 39.78
N GLU A 57 -18.55 27.49 39.36
CA GLU A 57 -17.12 27.23 39.25
C GLU A 57 -16.58 27.52 37.85
N MET A 58 -17.41 27.86 36.89
CA MET A 58 -17.01 28.13 35.52
C MET A 58 -16.11 29.37 35.42
N THR A 59 -14.86 29.18 34.99
CA THR A 59 -13.88 30.28 34.87
C THR A 59 -13.68 30.73 33.43
N PHE A 60 -13.82 29.82 32.47
CA PHE A 60 -13.56 30.09 31.06
C PHE A 60 -14.37 29.13 30.19
N GLY A 61 -14.92 29.67 29.08
CA GLY A 61 -15.66 28.87 28.11
C GLY A 61 -15.24 29.19 26.68
N LYS A 62 -15.22 28.18 25.81
CA LYS A 62 -14.97 28.33 24.39
C LYS A 62 -16.07 27.62 23.59
N HIS A 63 -16.64 28.32 22.61
CA HIS A 63 -17.51 27.71 21.62
C HIS A 63 -16.72 26.71 20.75
N VAL A 64 -17.25 25.51 20.59
CA VAL A 64 -16.63 24.47 19.75
C VAL A 64 -17.09 24.66 18.31
N THR A 65 -16.12 24.79 17.43
CA THR A 65 -16.34 24.90 15.98
C THR A 65 -15.92 23.63 15.26
N PRO A 66 -16.32 23.41 13.99
CA PRO A 66 -15.88 22.21 13.22
C PRO A 66 -14.37 22.04 13.18
N THR A 67 -13.60 23.13 13.28
CA THR A 67 -12.13 23.07 13.29
C THR A 67 -11.54 22.67 14.65
N ASP A 68 -12.36 22.56 15.68
CA ASP A 68 -11.93 22.17 17.03
C ASP A 68 -12.18 20.69 17.33
N ALA A 69 -12.90 19.99 16.44
CA ALA A 69 -13.24 18.59 16.57
C ALA A 69 -12.68 17.76 15.41
N VAL A 70 -12.10 16.61 15.69
CA VAL A 70 -11.54 15.71 14.70
C VAL A 70 -11.61 14.26 15.17
N HIS A 71 -11.82 13.34 14.25
CA HIS A 71 -11.64 11.93 14.56
C HIS A 71 -10.18 11.62 14.83
N MET A 72 -9.94 10.70 15.74
CA MET A 72 -8.59 10.31 16.12
C MET A 72 -8.39 8.80 15.90
N ILE A 73 -7.18 8.44 15.52
CA ILE A 73 -6.72 7.06 15.46
C ILE A 73 -5.54 6.87 16.40
N ARG A 74 -5.25 5.63 16.75
CA ARG A 74 -4.06 5.29 17.54
C ARG A 74 -2.80 5.74 16.80
N LYS A 75 -1.87 6.36 17.50
CA LYS A 75 -0.56 6.74 16.98
C LYS A 75 0.37 5.54 17.01
N VAL A 76 0.96 5.22 15.88
CA VAL A 76 2.02 4.21 15.75
C VAL A 76 3.16 4.86 15.00
N ASP A 77 4.18 5.30 15.71
CA ASP A 77 5.38 5.86 15.06
C ASP A 77 6.17 4.77 14.37
N TRP A 78 6.67 5.07 13.18
CA TRP A 78 7.58 4.14 12.52
C TRP A 78 8.87 3.99 13.33
N ALA A 79 9.26 2.76 13.55
CA ALA A 79 10.50 2.45 14.22
C ALA A 79 11.34 1.49 13.38
N ASN A 80 12.65 1.78 13.31
CA ASN A 80 13.59 0.91 12.61
C ASN A 80 13.62 -0.48 13.26
N ASN A 81 13.74 -1.51 12.44
CA ASN A 81 13.77 -2.90 12.85
C ASN A 81 12.50 -3.35 13.60
N SER A 82 11.36 -2.83 13.20
CA SER A 82 10.05 -3.19 13.76
C SER A 82 9.20 -3.98 12.78
N ALA A 83 8.44 -4.93 13.30
CA ALA A 83 7.49 -5.69 12.50
C ALA A 83 6.15 -4.94 12.37
N TYR A 84 5.61 -4.92 11.15
CA TYR A 84 4.27 -4.42 10.86
C TYR A 84 3.44 -5.52 10.22
N VAL A 85 2.16 -5.52 10.52
CA VAL A 85 1.20 -6.50 10.00
C VAL A 85 0.67 -6.00 8.66
N ALA A 86 0.63 -6.86 7.65
CA ALA A 86 -0.04 -6.52 6.41
C ALA A 86 -1.55 -6.34 6.64
N TYR A 87 -2.13 -5.29 6.05
CA TYR A 87 -3.56 -5.05 6.13
C TYR A 87 -4.33 -6.14 5.39
N ASP A 88 -5.32 -6.69 6.06
CA ASP A 88 -6.24 -7.68 5.51
C ASP A 88 -7.64 -7.32 6.02
N ASP A 89 -8.55 -6.99 5.11
CA ASP A 89 -9.92 -6.59 5.42
C ASP A 89 -10.79 -7.74 5.93
N GLN A 90 -10.37 -8.99 5.67
CA GLN A 90 -11.05 -10.19 6.16
C GLN A 90 -10.58 -10.59 7.57
N ASN A 91 -9.52 -10.00 8.07
CA ASN A 91 -8.96 -10.33 9.37
C ASN A 91 -9.59 -9.51 10.50
N ALA A 92 -10.56 -10.08 11.18
CA ALA A 92 -11.22 -9.44 12.33
C ALA A 92 -10.27 -9.14 13.50
N SER A 93 -9.12 -9.81 13.58
CA SER A 93 -8.11 -9.62 14.63
C SER A 93 -7.11 -8.51 14.32
N LEU A 94 -7.29 -7.77 13.25
CA LEU A 94 -6.39 -6.69 12.85
C LEU A 94 -6.45 -5.50 13.81
N ILE A 95 -7.58 -5.30 14.47
CA ILE A 95 -7.78 -4.21 15.42
C ILE A 95 -6.78 -4.33 16.58
N GLY A 96 -6.03 -3.26 16.83
CA GLY A 96 -4.97 -3.24 17.85
C GLY A 96 -3.59 -3.65 17.37
N THR A 97 -3.46 -4.22 16.19
CA THR A 97 -2.15 -4.52 15.59
C THR A 97 -1.54 -3.30 14.89
N ASN A 98 -0.24 -3.37 14.58
CA ASN A 98 0.50 -2.31 13.89
C ASN A 98 0.47 -2.53 12.38
N TYR A 99 -0.70 -2.34 11.74
CA TYR A 99 -0.85 -2.41 10.28
C TYR A 99 -0.74 -1.05 9.59
N PHE A 100 -0.48 -0.01 10.36
CA PHE A 100 -0.23 1.35 9.88
C PHE A 100 0.85 2.02 10.71
N THR A 101 1.44 3.08 10.20
CA THR A 101 2.50 3.82 10.88
C THR A 101 2.48 5.30 10.50
N VAL A 102 3.14 6.10 11.30
CA VAL A 102 3.32 7.54 11.09
C VAL A 102 4.79 7.83 10.90
N THR A 103 5.12 8.61 9.89
CA THR A 103 6.46 9.13 9.65
C THR A 103 6.46 10.65 9.62
N SER A 104 7.54 11.27 10.06
CA SER A 104 7.75 12.71 9.90
C SER A 104 8.68 13.00 8.74
N GLU A 105 8.35 14.00 7.93
CA GLU A 105 9.19 14.52 6.86
C GLU A 105 9.02 16.05 6.78
N GLY A 106 10.11 16.77 7.01
CA GLY A 106 10.05 18.22 7.23
C GLY A 106 9.16 18.57 8.41
N SER A 107 8.19 19.44 8.19
CA SER A 107 7.23 19.88 9.21
C SER A 107 5.92 19.07 9.21
N ASN A 108 5.78 18.10 8.33
CA ASN A 108 4.56 17.32 8.17
C ASN A 108 4.72 15.89 8.69
N TYR A 109 3.57 15.29 8.98
CA TYR A 109 3.47 13.90 9.40
C TYR A 109 2.64 13.14 8.38
N HIS A 110 3.10 11.97 7.98
CA HIS A 110 2.48 11.16 6.93
C HIS A 110 2.05 9.82 7.51
N VAL A 111 0.80 9.45 7.25
CA VAL A 111 0.23 8.19 7.71
C VAL A 111 0.28 7.17 6.57
N TRP A 112 0.78 5.99 6.88
CA TRP A 112 0.98 4.89 5.95
C TRP A 112 0.26 3.64 6.40
N LYS A 113 -0.32 2.92 5.47
CA LYS A 113 -0.90 1.59 5.70
C LYS A 113 0.05 0.53 5.13
N CYS A 114 0.39 -0.47 5.94
CA CYS A 114 1.19 -1.61 5.48
C CYS A 114 0.32 -2.50 4.60
N ILE A 115 0.67 -2.65 3.34
CA ILE A 115 -0.03 -3.50 2.37
C ILE A 115 0.63 -4.87 2.29
N ALA A 116 1.96 -4.91 2.32
CA ALA A 116 2.72 -6.15 2.38
C ALA A 116 3.90 -6.00 3.32
N ASN A 117 4.20 -7.07 4.06
CA ASN A 117 5.24 -7.11 5.08
C ASN A 117 6.36 -8.10 4.74
N ASN A 118 6.71 -8.20 3.45
CA ASN A 118 7.73 -9.13 2.96
C ASN A 118 7.46 -10.58 3.40
N GLN A 119 6.19 -10.99 3.39
CA GLN A 119 5.73 -12.34 3.83
C GLN A 119 6.17 -12.69 5.27
N SER A 120 6.29 -11.68 6.12
CA SER A 120 6.82 -11.80 7.50
C SER A 120 8.28 -12.27 7.57
N SER A 121 9.05 -12.14 6.48
CA SER A 121 10.45 -12.59 6.40
C SER A 121 11.43 -11.68 7.11
N GLY A 122 10.98 -10.59 7.71
CA GLY A 122 11.84 -9.65 8.43
C GLY A 122 11.11 -8.42 8.93
N ASN A 123 11.83 -7.61 9.67
CA ASN A 123 11.35 -6.35 10.19
C ASN A 123 11.57 -5.22 9.18
N SER A 124 10.75 -4.18 9.26
CA SER A 124 10.93 -2.97 8.45
C SER A 124 12.17 -2.20 8.90
N ILE A 125 13.09 -1.97 7.96
CA ILE A 125 14.32 -1.21 8.15
C ILE A 125 14.41 0.00 7.22
N SER A 126 13.48 0.14 6.30
CA SER A 126 13.41 1.24 5.34
C SER A 126 12.18 2.09 5.63
N LYS A 127 12.40 3.32 6.13
CA LYS A 127 11.34 4.26 6.48
C LYS A 127 10.60 4.71 5.21
N PRO A 128 9.27 4.60 5.15
CA PRO A 128 8.52 5.17 4.03
C PRO A 128 8.57 6.70 4.07
N LEU A 129 8.89 7.33 2.94
CA LEU A 129 8.98 8.77 2.79
C LEU A 129 7.96 9.28 1.78
N TYR A 130 7.38 10.43 2.07
CA TYR A 130 6.40 11.06 1.16
C TYR A 130 7.05 11.54 -0.15
N SER A 131 8.31 11.92 -0.08
CA SER A 131 9.12 12.26 -1.27
C SER A 131 9.26 11.11 -2.26
N ASP A 132 9.08 9.85 -1.82
CA ASP A 132 9.12 8.67 -2.69
C ASP A 132 7.78 8.40 -3.38
N VAL A 133 6.70 9.09 -2.95
CA VAL A 133 5.40 9.01 -3.61
C VAL A 133 5.45 9.82 -4.89
N SER A 134 5.29 9.17 -6.03
CA SER A 134 5.20 9.87 -7.31
C SER A 134 4.03 10.85 -7.30
N SER A 135 4.26 12.05 -7.83
CA SER A 135 3.23 13.10 -8.00
C SER A 135 2.09 12.70 -8.94
N SER A 136 2.22 11.60 -9.63
CA SER A 136 1.18 10.98 -10.43
C SER A 136 0.21 10.25 -9.51
N LEU A 137 -1.04 10.63 -9.51
CA LEU A 137 -2.16 10.15 -8.66
C LEU A 137 -2.34 8.62 -8.60
N ASN A 138 -1.65 7.87 -9.44
CA ASN A 138 -1.75 6.42 -9.54
C ASN A 138 -0.73 5.65 -8.70
N THR A 139 0.16 6.33 -7.99
CA THR A 139 1.22 5.67 -7.22
C THR A 139 1.28 6.17 -5.78
N LEU A 140 0.19 5.98 -5.03
CA LEU A 140 0.18 6.18 -3.58
C LEU A 140 0.89 5.03 -2.83
N TYR A 141 1.59 4.16 -3.54
CA TYR A 141 2.28 2.99 -3.02
C TYR A 141 3.78 3.14 -3.13
N ILE A 142 4.48 2.74 -2.07
CA ILE A 142 5.94 2.63 -2.03
C ILE A 142 6.29 1.19 -1.79
N LYS A 143 7.18 0.64 -2.61
CA LYS A 143 7.87 -0.61 -2.32
C LYS A 143 9.22 -0.27 -1.72
N ALA A 144 9.36 -0.47 -0.42
CA ALA A 144 10.60 -0.23 0.30
C ALA A 144 11.66 -1.30 -0.03
N ALA A 145 12.94 -0.96 0.17
CA ALA A 145 14.06 -1.86 -0.13
C ALA A 145 14.06 -3.13 0.75
N ASP A 146 13.41 -3.10 1.89
CA ASP A 146 13.23 -4.22 2.81
C ASP A 146 12.08 -5.18 2.42
N GLY A 147 11.43 -4.91 1.29
CA GLY A 147 10.31 -5.71 0.79
C GLY A 147 8.95 -5.33 1.36
N TYR A 148 8.89 -4.41 2.30
CA TYR A 148 7.63 -3.84 2.76
C TYR A 148 7.00 -2.98 1.67
N GLN A 149 5.68 -3.03 1.59
CA GLN A 149 4.91 -2.15 0.71
C GLN A 149 3.98 -1.29 1.55
N TRP A 150 4.08 0.01 1.33
CA TRP A 150 3.33 1.00 2.08
C TRP A 150 2.40 1.76 1.15
N ARG A 151 1.16 1.94 1.60
CA ARG A 151 0.23 2.86 0.96
C ARG A 151 0.18 4.15 1.75
N PHE A 152 0.40 5.27 1.06
CA PHE A 152 0.16 6.59 1.63
C PHE A 152 -1.34 6.80 1.86
N MET A 153 -1.70 7.26 3.06
CA MET A 153 -3.09 7.48 3.44
C MET A 153 -3.44 8.97 3.45
N TYR A 154 -2.73 9.77 4.24
CA TYR A 154 -2.93 11.21 4.33
C TYR A 154 -1.78 11.90 5.07
N THR A 155 -1.76 13.23 4.94
CA THR A 155 -0.80 14.10 5.62
C THR A 155 -1.47 14.85 6.76
N ILE A 156 -0.79 14.97 7.89
CA ILE A 156 -1.15 15.81 9.02
C ILE A 156 -0.19 17.00 9.03
N SER A 157 -0.72 18.22 8.92
CA SER A 157 0.12 19.41 9.04
C SER A 157 0.68 19.56 10.46
N SER A 158 1.81 20.24 10.58
CA SER A 158 2.42 20.53 11.90
C SER A 158 1.43 21.19 12.87
N ALA A 159 0.59 22.09 12.39
CA ALA A 159 -0.43 22.76 13.20
C ALA A 159 -1.47 21.78 13.75
N ASN A 160 -2.01 20.91 12.88
CA ASN A 160 -2.98 19.89 13.29
C ASN A 160 -2.34 18.82 14.18
N TYR A 161 -1.10 18.45 13.89
CA TYR A 161 -0.39 17.52 14.75
C TYR A 161 -0.21 18.07 16.15
N THR A 162 0.23 19.33 16.28
CA THR A 162 0.38 19.99 17.59
C THR A 162 -0.96 20.15 18.30
N LYS A 163 -2.02 20.52 17.56
CA LYS A 163 -3.36 20.76 18.14
C LYS A 163 -4.02 19.48 18.65
N PHE A 164 -3.91 18.38 17.91
CA PHE A 164 -4.72 17.20 18.13
C PHE A 164 -3.96 15.96 18.61
N THR A 165 -2.62 15.94 18.57
CA THR A 165 -1.88 14.78 19.07
C THR A 165 -1.86 14.74 20.59
N SER A 166 -2.38 13.69 21.16
CA SER A 166 -2.42 13.51 22.62
C SER A 166 -2.53 12.02 22.99
N GLY A 167 -1.83 11.62 24.05
CA GLY A 167 -2.06 10.33 24.70
C GLY A 167 -1.91 9.09 23.81
N GLY A 168 -1.08 9.13 22.79
CA GLY A 168 -0.92 8.00 21.85
C GLY A 168 -1.94 7.98 20.73
N TYR A 169 -2.61 9.11 20.46
CA TYR A 169 -3.57 9.27 19.36
C TYR A 169 -3.17 10.44 18.46
N ILE A 170 -3.54 10.34 17.18
CA ILE A 170 -3.35 11.37 16.14
C ILE A 170 -4.64 11.63 15.40
N SER A 171 -4.76 12.82 14.84
CA SER A 171 -5.93 13.20 14.03
C SER A 171 -6.02 12.39 12.73
N TYR A 172 -7.25 12.01 12.39
CA TYR A 172 -7.57 11.44 11.08
C TYR A 172 -8.01 12.57 10.13
N HIS A 173 -7.45 12.55 8.94
CA HIS A 173 -7.81 13.45 7.86
C HIS A 173 -8.14 12.64 6.59
N ALA A 174 -9.28 12.93 5.98
CA ALA A 174 -9.61 12.32 4.70
C ALA A 174 -8.64 12.83 3.62
N HIS A 175 -8.13 11.91 2.80
CA HIS A 175 -7.36 12.29 1.62
C HIS A 175 -8.32 12.73 0.52
N THR A 176 -8.40 14.02 0.27
CA THR A 176 -9.40 14.64 -0.63
C THR A 176 -9.34 14.02 -2.04
N ASN A 177 -8.14 13.87 -2.60
CA ASN A 177 -7.98 13.29 -3.94
C ASN A 177 -8.42 11.81 -4.01
N ALA A 178 -8.16 11.03 -2.95
CA ALA A 178 -8.60 9.63 -2.92
C ALA A 178 -10.12 9.52 -2.88
N SER A 179 -10.81 10.36 -2.10
CA SER A 179 -12.26 10.35 -2.02
C SER A 179 -12.94 10.88 -3.30
N THR A 180 -12.34 11.89 -3.95
CA THR A 180 -12.89 12.48 -5.18
C THR A 180 -12.70 11.56 -6.39
N ASN A 181 -11.59 10.82 -6.46
CA ASN A 181 -11.27 9.95 -7.60
C ASN A 181 -11.60 8.48 -7.35
N ALA A 182 -12.18 8.15 -6.20
CA ALA A 182 -12.59 6.78 -5.91
C ALA A 182 -13.75 6.36 -6.82
N ILE A 183 -13.56 5.25 -7.50
CA ILE A 183 -14.61 4.62 -8.33
C ILE A 183 -15.12 3.41 -7.56
N SER A 184 -16.41 3.38 -7.25
CA SER A 184 -17.02 2.25 -6.55
C SER A 184 -16.82 0.95 -7.33
N GLY A 185 -16.34 -0.08 -6.65
CA GLY A 185 -16.06 -1.40 -7.23
C GLY A 185 -14.72 -1.52 -7.95
N SER A 186 -13.92 -0.45 -8.02
CA SER A 186 -12.55 -0.54 -8.55
C SER A 186 -11.62 -1.24 -7.58
N ILE A 187 -10.73 -2.07 -8.12
CA ILE A 187 -9.62 -2.64 -7.36
C ILE A 187 -8.59 -1.52 -7.11
N ASP A 188 -8.33 -1.24 -5.84
CA ASP A 188 -7.35 -0.23 -5.44
C ASP A 188 -5.92 -0.80 -5.45
N SER A 189 -5.74 -2.01 -4.94
CA SER A 189 -4.46 -2.71 -4.94
C SER A 189 -4.64 -4.23 -4.88
N TYR A 190 -3.64 -4.94 -5.34
CA TYR A 190 -3.56 -6.39 -5.15
C TYR A 190 -2.16 -6.77 -4.64
N ILE A 191 -2.10 -7.83 -3.88
CA ILE A 191 -0.86 -8.39 -3.34
C ILE A 191 -0.73 -9.82 -3.85
N VAL A 192 0.42 -10.14 -4.40
CA VAL A 192 0.76 -11.52 -4.72
C VAL A 192 1.22 -12.18 -3.43
N THR A 193 0.36 -13.01 -2.82
CA THR A 193 0.65 -13.72 -1.57
C THR A 193 1.42 -15.01 -1.78
N GLY A 194 1.41 -15.53 -3.00
CA GLY A 194 2.20 -16.68 -3.41
C GLY A 194 2.68 -16.46 -4.84
N SER A 195 3.98 -16.17 -5.01
CA SER A 195 4.59 -16.28 -6.33
C SER A 195 4.62 -17.77 -6.67
N GLY A 196 4.01 -18.15 -7.77
CA GLY A 196 4.12 -19.53 -8.24
C GLY A 196 5.60 -19.96 -8.36
N ASN A 197 5.86 -21.22 -8.07
CA ASN A 197 7.16 -21.79 -8.32
C ASN A 197 7.28 -22.17 -9.80
N ASN A 198 8.46 -22.02 -10.36
CA ASN A 198 8.78 -22.37 -11.76
C ASN A 198 8.23 -21.40 -12.82
N TYR A 199 7.95 -20.14 -12.47
CA TYR A 199 8.06 -19.11 -13.48
C TYR A 199 9.54 -18.95 -13.79
N ASN A 200 10.05 -19.77 -14.71
CA ASN A 200 11.38 -19.55 -15.24
C ASN A 200 11.42 -18.14 -15.81
N GLU A 201 12.46 -17.38 -15.46
CA GLU A 201 12.81 -16.21 -16.25
C GLU A 201 12.80 -16.66 -17.70
N PHE A 202 12.18 -15.87 -18.56
CA PHE A 202 12.15 -16.13 -19.99
C PHE A 202 13.52 -16.57 -20.44
N CYS A 203 13.60 -17.72 -21.13
CA CYS A 203 14.85 -18.15 -21.71
C CYS A 203 15.28 -17.12 -22.74
N ASN A 204 16.22 -16.26 -22.37
CA ASN A 204 16.79 -15.28 -23.28
C ASN A 204 18.22 -15.67 -23.65
N GLY A 205 18.64 -15.28 -24.83
CA GLY A 205 19.98 -15.60 -25.31
C GLY A 205 20.25 -15.03 -26.68
N THR A 206 21.32 -15.52 -27.30
CA THR A 206 21.75 -15.11 -28.63
C THR A 206 21.81 -16.31 -29.56
N PHE A 207 21.72 -16.02 -30.86
CA PHE A 207 21.93 -17.05 -31.88
C PHE A 207 23.43 -17.28 -32.02
N THR A 208 23.88 -18.52 -31.94
CA THR A 208 25.29 -18.89 -32.20
C THR A 208 25.52 -19.30 -33.63
N THR A 209 24.50 -19.82 -34.29
CA THR A 209 24.53 -20.15 -35.72
C THR A 209 23.13 -20.00 -36.28
N VAL A 210 22.98 -19.35 -37.37
CA VAL A 210 21.75 -19.29 -38.17
C VAL A 210 21.99 -20.04 -39.45
N SER A 211 21.56 -21.31 -39.51
CA SER A 211 21.84 -22.21 -40.61
C SER A 211 21.00 -21.88 -41.84
N ASN A 212 19.77 -21.45 -41.63
CA ASN A 212 18.84 -21.01 -42.67
C ASN A 212 17.70 -20.19 -42.05
N SER A 213 16.71 -19.82 -42.84
CA SER A 213 15.59 -19.01 -42.39
C SER A 213 14.66 -19.68 -41.37
N THR A 214 14.82 -20.96 -41.11
CA THR A 214 13.98 -21.73 -40.16
C THR A 214 14.75 -22.46 -39.07
N THR A 215 16.08 -22.63 -39.23
CA THR A 215 16.91 -23.43 -38.31
C THR A 215 18.02 -22.60 -37.72
N SER A 216 18.11 -22.56 -36.40
CA SER A 216 19.14 -21.80 -35.69
C SER A 216 19.64 -22.55 -34.46
N VAL A 217 20.91 -22.40 -34.13
CA VAL A 217 21.49 -22.84 -32.86
C VAL A 217 21.45 -21.65 -31.87
N ILE A 218 20.93 -21.89 -30.73
CA ILE A 218 20.75 -20.87 -29.69
C ILE A 218 21.70 -21.11 -28.52
N ASN A 219 22.04 -20.03 -27.82
CA ASN A 219 22.82 -20.07 -26.59
C ASN A 219 22.27 -19.05 -25.59
N SER A 220 22.39 -19.34 -24.32
CA SER A 220 22.04 -18.40 -23.25
C SER A 220 23.17 -18.36 -22.23
N ALA A 221 23.64 -17.15 -21.91
CA ALA A 221 24.64 -16.93 -20.89
C ALA A 221 24.05 -16.96 -19.47
N ASN A 222 22.77 -16.62 -19.34
CA ASN A 222 22.08 -16.45 -18.06
C ASN A 222 21.12 -17.61 -17.74
N PHE A 223 21.00 -18.57 -18.62
CA PHE A 223 20.05 -19.66 -18.51
C PHE A 223 20.61 -20.96 -19.09
N THR A 224 20.39 -22.08 -18.37
CA THR A 224 20.79 -23.39 -18.89
C THR A 224 19.67 -23.94 -19.77
N LEU A 225 19.91 -24.02 -21.07
CA LEU A 225 18.99 -24.62 -22.03
C LEU A 225 18.70 -26.07 -21.67
N SER A 226 17.45 -26.47 -21.81
CA SER A 226 16.99 -27.82 -21.47
C SER A 226 17.86 -28.92 -22.09
N ALA A 227 18.11 -29.97 -21.33
CA ALA A 227 18.78 -31.20 -21.80
C ALA A 227 17.82 -32.20 -22.47
N ASN A 228 16.51 -31.91 -22.49
CA ASN A 228 15.50 -32.78 -23.07
C ASN A 228 15.16 -32.29 -24.50
N ASN A 229 15.10 -33.20 -25.43
CA ASN A 229 14.57 -32.90 -26.76
C ASN A 229 13.09 -32.48 -26.66
N ASP A 230 12.66 -31.70 -27.61
CA ASP A 230 11.27 -31.23 -27.73
C ASP A 230 10.78 -30.31 -26.60
N PHE A 231 11.64 -30.00 -25.64
CA PHE A 231 11.25 -29.21 -24.42
C PHE A 231 10.63 -27.85 -24.77
N TYR A 232 11.14 -27.21 -25.82
CA TYR A 232 10.62 -25.90 -26.26
C TYR A 232 9.62 -26.00 -27.41
N ASN A 233 9.19 -27.21 -27.78
CA ASN A 233 8.19 -27.38 -28.85
C ASN A 233 6.88 -26.70 -28.46
N ASN A 234 6.31 -26.00 -29.41
CA ASN A 234 5.12 -25.15 -29.27
C ASN A 234 5.31 -23.86 -28.49
N CYS A 235 6.47 -23.59 -27.90
CA CYS A 235 6.81 -22.28 -27.34
C CYS A 235 6.96 -21.23 -28.45
N ALA A 236 6.83 -19.97 -28.09
CA ALA A 236 7.12 -18.87 -28.99
C ALA A 236 8.56 -18.41 -28.79
N ILE A 237 9.26 -18.12 -29.89
CA ILE A 237 10.57 -17.44 -29.89
C ILE A 237 10.41 -16.06 -30.50
N TYR A 238 10.81 -15.06 -29.75
CA TYR A 238 10.72 -13.64 -30.10
C TYR A 238 12.11 -13.03 -30.18
N ILE A 239 12.40 -12.29 -31.26
CA ILE A 239 13.64 -11.54 -31.39
C ILE A 239 13.45 -10.17 -30.71
N LYS A 240 14.08 -10.00 -29.54
CA LYS A 240 13.92 -8.84 -28.67
C LYS A 240 14.71 -7.63 -29.18
N SER A 241 15.93 -7.87 -29.68
CA SER A 241 16.81 -6.81 -30.18
C SER A 241 17.78 -7.33 -31.25
N GLY A 242 18.46 -6.41 -31.92
CA GLY A 242 19.36 -6.73 -33.01
C GLY A 242 18.65 -6.96 -34.35
N THR A 243 19.37 -7.58 -35.29
CA THR A 243 18.84 -7.86 -36.64
C THR A 243 17.62 -8.81 -36.54
N GLY A 244 16.52 -8.40 -37.17
CA GLY A 244 15.25 -9.16 -37.12
C GLY A 244 14.37 -8.87 -35.91
N ALA A 245 14.70 -7.88 -35.08
CA ALA A 245 13.92 -7.52 -33.90
C ALA A 245 12.43 -7.31 -34.24
N GLY A 246 11.55 -7.72 -33.28
CA GLY A 246 10.09 -7.63 -33.41
C GLY A 246 9.45 -8.86 -34.07
N GLN A 247 10.21 -9.82 -34.54
CA GLN A 247 9.67 -11.04 -35.13
C GLN A 247 9.37 -12.10 -34.06
N LEU A 248 8.20 -12.70 -34.13
CA LEU A 248 7.73 -13.79 -33.28
C LEU A 248 7.49 -15.02 -34.13
N ARG A 249 7.99 -16.19 -33.72
CA ARG A 249 7.78 -17.49 -34.40
C ARG A 249 7.48 -18.55 -33.37
N LYS A 250 6.81 -19.60 -33.82
CA LYS A 250 6.58 -20.78 -33.02
C LYS A 250 7.69 -21.80 -33.25
N ILE A 251 8.21 -22.40 -32.18
CA ILE A 251 9.18 -23.49 -32.24
C ILE A 251 8.43 -24.75 -32.60
N SER A 252 8.81 -25.41 -33.69
CA SER A 252 8.28 -26.68 -34.14
C SER A 252 9.09 -27.86 -33.62
N ASP A 253 10.39 -27.67 -33.42
CA ASP A 253 11.30 -28.72 -32.94
C ASP A 253 12.48 -28.12 -32.15
N TYR A 254 12.93 -28.86 -31.14
CA TYR A 254 14.12 -28.52 -30.35
C TYR A 254 14.99 -29.75 -30.13
N THR A 255 16.23 -29.69 -30.58
CA THR A 255 17.23 -30.74 -30.35
C THR A 255 18.18 -30.31 -29.24
N ALA A 256 18.10 -30.98 -28.10
CA ALA A 256 18.84 -30.59 -26.89
C ALA A 256 20.36 -30.76 -27.00
N SER A 257 20.84 -31.79 -27.69
CA SER A 257 22.28 -32.08 -27.83
C SER A 257 23.04 -30.99 -28.60
N THR A 258 22.38 -30.40 -29.60
CA THR A 258 22.95 -29.37 -30.45
C THR A 258 22.45 -27.97 -30.14
N LYS A 259 21.47 -27.85 -29.19
CA LYS A 259 20.77 -26.60 -28.86
C LYS A 259 20.14 -25.95 -30.11
N THR A 260 19.65 -26.79 -31.02
CA THR A 260 19.05 -26.32 -32.25
C THR A 260 17.56 -26.17 -32.11
N VAL A 261 17.04 -25.04 -32.55
CA VAL A 261 15.61 -24.77 -32.70
C VAL A 261 15.23 -24.73 -34.17
N VAL A 262 14.09 -25.33 -34.50
CA VAL A 262 13.42 -25.21 -35.79
C VAL A 262 12.11 -24.49 -35.58
N ILE A 263 11.83 -23.49 -36.38
CA ILE A 263 10.60 -22.70 -36.32
C ILE A 263 9.62 -23.13 -37.43
N ASP A 264 8.34 -22.94 -37.18
CA ASP A 264 7.25 -23.35 -38.10
C ASP A 264 7.18 -22.48 -39.37
N THR A 265 7.58 -21.22 -39.27
CA THR A 265 7.54 -20.24 -40.35
C THR A 265 8.87 -19.50 -40.42
N ALA A 266 9.43 -19.36 -41.61
CA ALA A 266 10.72 -18.70 -41.85
C ALA A 266 10.75 -17.25 -41.29
N TRP A 267 11.92 -16.84 -40.83
CA TRP A 267 12.16 -15.44 -40.48
C TRP A 267 11.99 -14.58 -41.72
N THR A 268 11.34 -13.45 -41.62
CA THR A 268 11.28 -12.44 -42.69
C THR A 268 12.64 -11.77 -42.88
N THR A 269 13.32 -11.53 -41.76
CA THR A 269 14.72 -11.09 -41.71
C THR A 269 15.46 -12.06 -40.81
N ASN A 270 16.44 -12.77 -41.36
CA ASN A 270 17.19 -13.74 -40.57
C ASN A 270 17.92 -13.07 -39.41
N PRO A 271 17.87 -13.62 -38.19
CA PRO A 271 18.68 -13.14 -37.08
C PRO A 271 20.18 -13.28 -37.42
N VAL A 272 21.00 -12.44 -36.81
CA VAL A 272 22.46 -12.45 -37.00
C VAL A 272 23.12 -12.97 -35.74
N THR A 273 24.10 -13.83 -35.89
CA THR A 273 24.91 -14.40 -34.82
C THR A 273 25.51 -13.30 -33.94
N ALA A 274 25.39 -13.46 -32.64
CA ALA A 274 25.88 -12.56 -31.58
C ALA A 274 25.28 -11.14 -31.56
N ASP A 275 24.45 -10.78 -32.55
CA ASP A 275 23.75 -9.49 -32.62
C ASP A 275 22.30 -9.60 -32.16
N SER A 276 21.61 -10.61 -32.69
CA SER A 276 20.19 -10.82 -32.39
C SER A 276 19.99 -11.51 -31.04
N VAL A 277 19.23 -10.88 -30.18
CA VAL A 277 18.84 -11.41 -28.86
C VAL A 277 17.43 -11.98 -28.95
N PHE A 278 17.24 -13.20 -28.52
CA PHE A 278 15.93 -13.85 -28.48
C PHE A 278 15.41 -14.01 -27.06
N GLU A 279 14.12 -14.26 -26.99
CA GLU A 279 13.37 -14.65 -25.78
C GLU A 279 12.40 -15.78 -26.16
N ILE A 280 12.37 -16.89 -25.38
CA ILE A 280 11.43 -17.99 -25.55
C ILE A 280 10.38 -17.90 -24.47
N THR A 281 9.10 -17.88 -24.83
CA THR A 281 7.94 -17.77 -23.95
C THR A 281 6.95 -18.92 -24.12
#